data_b19fc7e02a984e030eacbbb508e4248a
#
_entry.id   b19fc7e02a984e030eacbbb508e4248a
#
_cell.length_a   1.000
_cell.length_b   1.000
_cell.length_c   1.000
_cell.angle_alpha   90.00
_cell.angle_beta   90.00
_cell.angle_gamma   90.00
#
_symmetry.space_group_name_H-M   'P 1'
#
loop_
_entity.id
_entity.type
_entity.pdbx_description
1 polymer ?
#
loop_
_entity_poly.entity_id
_entity_poly.type
_entity_poly.pdbx_seq_one_letter_code
_entity_poly.pdbx_strand_id
1 'polypeptide(L)'
;MAVTGTDFVTIPIQDLETSKAFYRDTLGLEEGKQWGDMPAQEYETGNLTIAIMDPTAFGQEFQTAGGSSVVLQVDDFEAAKADLEAKGVEFVTDTIDSGICHQAYFKDPDGNVLGIHNRYAP
;
A
#
# COMPACT_ATOMS: atom_id res chain seq x y z
N MET A 1 14.02 -1.40 -27.03
CA MET A 1 12.89 -1.68 -26.12
C MET A 1 12.06 -0.42 -25.96
N ALA A 2 10.75 -0.51 -26.11
CA ALA A 2 9.85 0.60 -25.88
C ALA A 2 9.00 0.31 -24.66
N VAL A 3 9.12 1.17 -23.65
CA VAL A 3 8.25 1.10 -22.47
C VAL A 3 6.93 1.77 -22.82
N THR A 4 5.82 1.08 -22.59
CA THR A 4 4.47 1.59 -22.93
C THR A 4 3.64 1.88 -21.67
N GLY A 5 4.15 1.57 -20.49
CA GLY A 5 3.45 1.83 -19.23
C GLY A 5 4.06 1.05 -18.08
N THR A 6 3.36 1.07 -16.96
CA THR A 6 3.68 0.27 -15.77
C THR A 6 2.52 -0.68 -15.52
N ASP A 7 2.79 -2.00 -15.45
CA ASP A 7 1.73 -2.97 -15.19
C ASP A 7 1.36 -3.05 -13.71
N PHE A 8 2.37 -3.13 -12.85
CA PHE A 8 2.13 -3.17 -11.41
C PHE A 8 3.40 -2.82 -10.64
N VAL A 9 3.22 -2.49 -9.36
CA VAL A 9 4.30 -2.32 -8.39
C VAL A 9 4.15 -3.43 -7.35
N THR A 10 5.22 -4.13 -7.04
CA THR A 10 5.19 -5.21 -6.05
C THR A 10 5.47 -4.71 -4.64
N ILE A 11 4.77 -5.30 -3.67
CA ILE A 11 5.05 -5.11 -2.25
C ILE A 11 5.31 -6.49 -1.66
N PRO A 12 6.49 -6.75 -1.08
CA PRO A 12 6.82 -8.05 -0.52
C PRO A 12 6.05 -8.30 0.77
N ILE A 13 5.53 -9.52 0.91
CA ILE A 13 4.78 -9.94 2.10
C ILE A 13 5.25 -11.32 2.53
N GLN A 14 4.91 -11.72 3.77
CA GLN A 14 5.27 -13.03 4.29
C GLN A 14 4.09 -13.97 4.38
N ASP A 15 2.90 -13.49 4.72
CA ASP A 15 1.70 -14.30 4.83
C ASP A 15 0.58 -13.68 3.99
N LEU A 16 0.20 -14.37 2.93
CA LEU A 16 -0.77 -13.85 1.97
C LEU A 16 -2.13 -13.53 2.62
N GLU A 17 -2.65 -14.41 3.46
CA GLU A 17 -3.99 -14.21 4.04
C GLU A 17 -4.01 -13.00 5.00
N THR A 18 -2.98 -12.83 5.82
CA THR A 18 -2.84 -11.66 6.69
C THR A 18 -2.77 -10.38 5.87
N SER A 19 -1.96 -10.38 4.81
CA SER A 19 -1.79 -9.22 3.95
C SER A 19 -3.02 -8.91 3.13
N LYS A 20 -3.73 -9.92 2.63
CA LYS A 20 -5.00 -9.73 1.92
C LYS A 20 -6.03 -9.04 2.83
N ALA A 21 -6.12 -9.46 4.09
CA ALA A 21 -7.02 -8.82 5.04
C ALA A 21 -6.66 -7.34 5.24
N PHE A 22 -5.37 -7.02 5.30
CA PHE A 22 -4.93 -5.65 5.45
C PHE A 22 -5.26 -4.80 4.21
N TYR A 23 -4.85 -5.24 3.03
CA TYR A 23 -5.03 -4.44 1.80
C TYR A 23 -6.49 -4.37 1.37
N ARG A 24 -7.24 -5.45 1.51
CA ARG A 24 -8.66 -5.50 1.17
C ARG A 24 -9.55 -4.83 2.23
N ASP A 25 -9.40 -5.23 3.50
CA ASP A 25 -10.37 -4.84 4.54
C ASP A 25 -9.94 -3.56 5.27
N THR A 26 -8.67 -3.44 5.64
CA THR A 26 -8.17 -2.27 6.36
C THR A 26 -8.01 -1.07 5.44
N LEU A 27 -7.35 -1.25 4.29
CA LEU A 27 -7.17 -0.17 3.32
C LEU A 27 -8.38 0.01 2.40
N GLY A 28 -9.24 -1.00 2.27
CA GLY A 28 -10.42 -0.94 1.42
C GLY A 28 -10.12 -0.93 -0.08
N LEU A 29 -9.00 -1.50 -0.50
CA LEU A 29 -8.64 -1.54 -1.90
C LEU A 29 -9.43 -2.61 -2.64
N GLU A 30 -9.74 -2.36 -3.91
CA GLU A 30 -10.41 -3.32 -4.78
C GLU A 30 -9.44 -4.44 -5.15
N GLU A 31 -9.85 -5.70 -4.93
CA GLU A 31 -9.05 -6.86 -5.34
C GLU A 31 -9.09 -7.02 -6.84
N GLY A 32 -7.91 -7.16 -7.44
CA GLY A 32 -7.76 -7.52 -8.84
C GLY A 32 -7.46 -9.00 -9.00
N LYS A 33 -6.49 -9.32 -9.84
CA LYS A 33 -6.16 -10.71 -10.17
C LYS A 33 -5.33 -11.36 -9.07
N GLN A 34 -5.59 -12.65 -8.84
CA GLN A 34 -4.67 -13.53 -8.15
C GLN A 34 -3.76 -14.18 -9.20
N TRP A 35 -2.50 -14.41 -8.86
CA TRP A 35 -1.53 -14.99 -9.79
C TRP A 35 -1.59 -16.52 -9.77
N GLY A 36 -2.71 -17.08 -10.24
CA GLY A 36 -2.89 -18.52 -10.23
C GLY A 36 -2.79 -19.11 -8.82
N ASP A 37 -1.94 -20.13 -8.65
CA ASP A 37 -1.68 -20.74 -7.34
C ASP A 37 -0.52 -20.07 -6.59
N MET A 38 0.07 -19.02 -7.16
CA MET A 38 1.18 -18.30 -6.52
C MET A 38 0.66 -17.43 -5.36
N PRO A 39 1.46 -17.23 -4.31
CA PRO A 39 1.06 -16.37 -3.18
C PRO A 39 1.21 -14.90 -3.53
N ALA A 40 0.36 -14.44 -4.43
CA ALA A 40 0.35 -13.07 -4.93
C ALA A 40 -1.06 -12.63 -5.30
N GLN A 41 -1.41 -11.41 -4.94
CA GLN A 41 -2.72 -10.81 -5.17
C GLN A 41 -2.55 -9.37 -5.62
N GLU A 42 -3.28 -8.99 -6.66
CA GLU A 42 -3.31 -7.61 -7.15
C GLU A 42 -4.42 -6.81 -6.48
N TYR A 43 -4.16 -5.53 -6.25
CA TYR A 43 -5.12 -4.56 -5.74
C TYR A 43 -5.07 -3.30 -6.58
N GLU A 44 -6.24 -2.72 -6.85
CA GLU A 44 -6.36 -1.53 -7.68
C GLU A 44 -6.52 -0.28 -6.81
N THR A 45 -5.78 0.78 -7.15
CA THR A 45 -5.86 2.07 -6.43
C THR A 45 -6.54 3.16 -7.26
N GLY A 46 -6.99 2.83 -8.47
CA GLY A 46 -7.58 3.78 -9.41
C GLY A 46 -6.64 4.08 -10.59
N ASN A 47 -5.39 4.35 -10.33
CA ASN A 47 -4.41 4.65 -11.39
C ASN A 47 -3.13 3.81 -11.28
N LEU A 48 -3.05 2.91 -10.31
CA LEU A 48 -1.90 2.03 -10.11
C LEU A 48 -2.37 0.69 -9.58
N THR A 49 -1.81 -0.39 -10.13
CA THR A 49 -1.99 -1.74 -9.61
C THR A 49 -0.84 -2.08 -8.66
N ILE A 50 -1.19 -2.52 -7.46
CA ILE A 50 -0.26 -3.03 -6.47
C ILE A 50 -0.38 -4.55 -6.46
N ALA A 51 0.75 -5.26 -6.52
CA ALA A 51 0.78 -6.71 -6.34
C ALA A 51 1.51 -7.04 -5.04
N ILE A 52 0.78 -7.51 -4.03
CA ILE A 52 1.42 -8.09 -2.85
C ILE A 52 1.86 -9.50 -3.20
N MET A 53 3.06 -9.89 -2.83
CA MET A 53 3.61 -11.19 -3.22
C MET A 53 4.64 -11.67 -2.20
N ASP A 54 4.63 -12.97 -1.94
CA ASP A 54 5.64 -13.62 -1.12
C ASP A 54 6.88 -13.91 -1.99
N PRO A 55 7.98 -13.20 -1.78
CA PRO A 55 9.15 -13.34 -2.63
C PRO A 55 9.79 -14.72 -2.55
N THR A 56 9.57 -15.48 -1.47
CA THR A 56 10.17 -16.82 -1.34
C THR A 56 9.65 -17.81 -2.38
N ALA A 57 8.42 -17.61 -2.87
CA ALA A 57 7.86 -18.41 -3.94
C ALA A 57 8.57 -18.18 -5.29
N PHE A 58 9.33 -17.09 -5.40
CA PHE A 58 10.07 -16.72 -6.61
C PHE A 58 11.60 -16.83 -6.41
N GLY A 59 12.02 -17.53 -5.35
CA GLY A 59 13.45 -17.77 -5.09
C GLY A 59 14.17 -16.60 -4.43
N GLN A 60 13.46 -15.65 -3.86
CA GLN A 60 14.04 -14.47 -3.21
C GLN A 60 13.78 -14.52 -1.71
N GLU A 61 14.70 -13.98 -0.91
CA GLU A 61 14.48 -13.81 0.51
C GLU A 61 13.52 -12.64 0.76
N PHE A 62 12.74 -12.74 1.84
CA PHE A 62 11.90 -11.61 2.24
C PHE A 62 12.75 -10.46 2.76
N GLN A 63 12.46 -9.26 2.27
CA GLN A 63 12.96 -8.00 2.81
C GLN A 63 11.82 -6.99 2.61
N THR A 64 11.67 -6.03 3.52
CA THR A 64 10.71 -4.96 3.33
C THR A 64 11.04 -4.18 2.05
N ALA A 65 10.06 -3.40 1.55
CA ALA A 65 10.22 -2.66 0.29
C ALA A 65 11.35 -1.62 0.33
N GLY A 66 11.93 -1.36 1.50
CA GLY A 66 13.06 -0.43 1.62
C GLY A 66 12.62 1.02 1.52
N GLY A 67 13.38 1.85 0.80
CA GLY A 67 13.15 3.29 0.74
C GLY A 67 12.04 3.75 -0.19
N SER A 68 11.37 2.84 -0.90
CA SER A 68 10.26 3.18 -1.79
C SER A 68 8.94 2.92 -1.09
N SER A 69 7.99 3.85 -1.22
CA SER A 69 6.66 3.72 -0.61
C SER A 69 5.58 4.03 -1.63
N VAL A 70 4.47 3.30 -1.54
CA VAL A 70 3.25 3.67 -2.24
C VAL A 70 2.49 4.66 -1.36
N VAL A 71 2.17 5.82 -1.91
CA VAL A 71 1.42 6.86 -1.22
C VAL A 71 0.04 6.95 -1.86
N LEU A 72 -0.98 6.62 -1.08
CA LEU A 72 -2.36 6.56 -1.56
C LEU A 72 -3.00 7.94 -1.50
N GLN A 73 -3.65 8.32 -2.58
CA GLN A 73 -4.42 9.56 -2.61
C GLN A 73 -5.77 9.34 -1.91
N VAL A 74 -6.11 10.21 -0.99
CA VAL A 74 -7.40 10.21 -0.30
C VAL A 74 -8.06 11.58 -0.48
N ASP A 75 -9.38 11.61 -0.45
CA ASP A 75 -10.13 12.86 -0.62
C ASP A 75 -10.37 13.61 0.70
N ASP A 76 -10.33 12.90 1.83
CA ASP A 76 -10.48 13.46 3.17
C ASP A 76 -9.39 12.87 4.07
N PHE A 77 -8.32 13.62 4.24
CA PHE A 77 -7.14 13.14 4.95
C PHE A 77 -7.43 12.84 6.42
N GLU A 78 -8.11 13.74 7.13
CA GLU A 78 -8.38 13.54 8.55
C GLU A 78 -9.27 12.33 8.79
N ALA A 79 -10.31 12.16 7.96
CA ALA A 79 -11.19 11.00 8.05
C ALA A 79 -10.45 9.71 7.73
N ALA A 80 -9.60 9.70 6.71
CA ALA A 80 -8.82 8.51 6.34
C ALA A 80 -7.85 8.13 7.45
N LYS A 81 -7.15 9.09 8.03
CA LYS A 81 -6.21 8.83 9.13
C LYS A 81 -6.94 8.28 10.35
N ALA A 82 -8.07 8.89 10.73
CA ALA A 82 -8.86 8.44 11.87
C ALA A 82 -9.42 7.02 11.65
N ASP A 83 -9.87 6.71 10.43
CA ASP A 83 -10.36 5.38 10.09
C ASP A 83 -9.28 4.32 10.23
N LEU A 84 -8.09 4.60 9.71
CA LEU A 84 -6.97 3.67 9.81
C LEU A 84 -6.52 3.47 11.27
N GLU A 85 -6.46 4.54 12.04
CA GLU A 85 -6.12 4.45 13.46
C GLU A 85 -7.16 3.63 14.24
N ALA A 86 -8.45 3.80 13.92
CA ALA A 86 -9.53 3.03 14.54
C ALA A 86 -9.44 1.53 14.20
N LYS A 87 -8.84 1.19 13.06
CA LYS A 87 -8.60 -0.19 12.63
C LYS A 87 -7.26 -0.75 13.14
N GLY A 88 -6.56 -0.02 14.00
CA GLY A 88 -5.32 -0.46 14.63
C GLY A 88 -4.07 -0.23 13.81
N VAL A 89 -4.13 0.57 12.76
CA VAL A 89 -2.95 0.88 11.94
C VAL A 89 -2.01 1.78 12.73
N GLU A 90 -0.73 1.41 12.73
CA GLU A 90 0.33 2.17 13.38
C GLU A 90 0.93 3.17 12.42
N PHE A 91 0.74 4.47 12.69
CA PHE A 91 1.42 5.52 11.93
C PHE A 91 2.83 5.72 12.47
N VAL A 92 3.79 5.81 11.56
CA VAL A 92 5.21 6.02 11.89
C VAL A 92 5.59 7.49 11.83
N THR A 93 4.71 8.35 11.32
CA THR A 93 4.86 9.80 11.33
C THR A 93 3.60 10.44 11.87
N ASP A 94 3.75 11.66 12.43
CA ASP A 94 2.63 12.57 12.61
C ASP A 94 2.19 13.09 11.23
N THR A 95 1.10 13.85 11.19
CA THR A 95 0.67 14.51 9.97
C THR A 95 1.74 15.52 9.55
N ILE A 96 2.21 15.37 8.31
CA ILE A 96 3.14 16.29 7.69
C ILE A 96 2.33 17.27 6.86
N ASP A 97 2.42 18.55 7.17
CA ASP A 97 1.71 19.61 6.46
C ASP A 97 2.73 20.48 5.72
N SER A 98 2.67 20.44 4.39
CA SER A 98 3.57 21.20 3.53
C SER A 98 3.08 22.63 3.28
N GLY A 99 1.89 22.99 3.77
CA GLY A 99 1.22 24.25 3.45
C GLY A 99 0.23 24.15 2.30
N ILE A 100 0.27 23.06 1.54
CA ILE A 100 -0.69 22.77 0.45
C ILE A 100 -1.18 21.33 0.47
N CYS A 101 -0.49 20.43 1.18
CA CYS A 101 -0.80 19.00 1.25
C CYS A 101 -0.69 18.51 2.68
N HIS A 102 -1.47 17.48 2.98
CA HIS A 102 -1.28 16.65 4.17
C HIS A 102 -0.81 15.27 3.75
N GLN A 103 0.12 14.69 4.52
CA GLN A 103 0.54 13.31 4.34
C GLN A 103 0.94 12.70 5.67
N ALA A 104 0.84 11.39 5.76
CA ALA A 104 1.31 10.62 6.90
C ALA A 104 1.62 9.20 6.44
N TYR A 105 2.53 8.53 7.15
CA TYR A 105 3.01 7.21 6.77
C TYR A 105 2.71 6.18 7.84
N PHE A 106 2.41 4.97 7.42
CA PHE A 106 2.03 3.87 8.31
C PHE A 106 2.65 2.56 7.81
N LYS A 107 2.60 1.53 8.64
CA LYS A 107 3.14 0.21 8.30
C LYS A 107 2.04 -0.76 7.94
N ASP A 108 2.33 -1.63 6.97
CA ASP A 108 1.54 -2.82 6.74
C ASP A 108 1.97 -3.93 7.72
N PRO A 109 1.33 -5.14 7.71
CA PRO A 109 1.67 -6.20 8.66
C PRO A 109 3.12 -6.69 8.60
N ASP A 110 3.80 -6.51 7.47
CA ASP A 110 5.18 -6.95 7.28
C ASP A 110 6.21 -5.85 7.52
N GLY A 111 5.76 -4.65 7.92
CA GLY A 111 6.65 -3.52 8.15
C GLY A 111 6.95 -2.69 6.91
N ASN A 112 6.29 -2.96 5.78
CA ASN A 112 6.38 -2.08 4.62
C ASN A 112 5.70 -0.76 4.95
N VAL A 113 6.31 0.35 4.54
CA VAL A 113 5.77 1.68 4.80
C VAL A 113 4.95 2.15 3.61
N LEU A 114 3.71 2.52 3.87
CA LEU A 114 2.83 3.18 2.91
C LEU A 114 2.43 4.55 3.46
N GLY A 115 1.86 5.39 2.61
CA GLY A 115 1.37 6.69 3.05
C GLY A 115 -0.02 6.99 2.53
N ILE A 116 -0.63 7.99 3.13
CA ILE A 116 -1.83 8.66 2.62
C ILE A 116 -1.51 10.13 2.40
N HIS A 117 -2.14 10.71 1.39
CA HIS A 117 -1.83 12.06 0.95
C HIS A 117 -3.08 12.73 0.38
N ASN A 118 -3.23 14.00 0.68
CA ASN A 118 -4.28 14.84 0.09
C ASN A 118 -3.74 16.24 -0.14
N ARG A 119 -3.97 16.77 -1.33
CA ARG A 119 -3.69 18.17 -1.63
C ARG A 119 -4.93 18.99 -1.31
N TYR A 120 -4.81 19.92 -0.36
CA TYR A 120 -5.94 20.72 0.11
C TYR A 120 -5.93 22.17 -0.42
N ALA A 121 -4.87 22.59 -1.08
CA ALA A 121 -4.75 23.93 -1.63
C ALA A 121 -4.11 23.89 -3.03
N PRO A 122 -4.37 24.91 -3.87
CA PRO A 122 -3.79 24.98 -5.22
C PRO A 122 -2.27 25.04 -5.24
#